data_71bdbf3b8fc14b63aa51e82617841c17
#
_entry.id   71bdbf3b8fc14b63aa51e82617841c17
#
_cell.length_a   1.000
_cell.length_b   1.000
_cell.length_c   1.000
_cell.angle_alpha   90.00
_cell.angle_beta   90.00
_cell.angle_gamma   90.00
#
_symmetry.space_group_name_H-M   'P 1'
#
loop_
_entity.id
_entity.type
_entity.pdbx_description
1 polymer ?
#
loop_
_entity_poly.entity_id
_entity_poly.type
_entity_poly.pdbx_seq_one_letter_code
_entity_poly.pdbx_strand_id
1 'polypeptide(L)' 'MSDHHTYKKVEIVGSSTTTIEDAINNALAEASKSLDLMEWFEVTETRGHIENGKVAHFG' A
#
# COMPACT_ATOMS: atom_id res chain seq x y z
N MET A 1 26.71 -4.98 -21.65
CA MET A 1 25.42 -5.03 -21.72
C MET A 1 24.82 -3.93 -20.96
N SER A 2 23.90 -3.62 -21.29
CA SER A 2 23.39 -2.61 -20.55
C SER A 2 22.50 -3.16 -19.57
N ASP A 3 22.49 -2.56 -18.52
CA ASP A 3 21.67 -3.01 -17.48
C ASP A 3 20.44 -2.16 -17.46
N HIS A 4 19.73 -2.24 -18.52
CA HIS A 4 18.47 -1.53 -18.57
C HIS A 4 17.44 -2.33 -17.80
N HIS A 5 17.11 -1.83 -16.66
CA HIS A 5 16.08 -2.45 -15.85
C HIS A 5 14.82 -1.65 -16.02
N THR A 6 13.78 -2.33 -16.41
CA THR A 6 12.48 -1.72 -16.52
C THR A 6 11.65 -2.18 -15.34
N TYR A 7 11.13 -1.23 -14.60
CA TYR A 7 10.32 -1.54 -13.44
C TYR A 7 8.91 -1.06 -13.68
N LYS A 8 7.99 -1.90 -13.35
CA LYS A 8 6.58 -1.51 -13.37
C LYS A 8 6.20 -1.01 -12.00
N LYS A 9 5.70 0.20 -11.95
CA LYS A 9 5.21 0.77 -10.70
C LYS A 9 3.70 0.79 -10.71
N VAL A 10 3.12 0.33 -9.63
CA VAL A 10 1.68 0.33 -9.46
C VAL A 10 1.37 0.99 -8.13
N GLU A 11 0.45 1.94 -8.15
CA GLU A 11 0.01 2.60 -6.93
C GLU A 11 -1.26 1.93 -6.43
N ILE A 12 -1.26 1.61 -5.15
CA ILE A 12 -2.38 0.93 -4.53
C ILE A 12 -2.71 1.61 -3.23
N VAL A 13 -3.99 1.72 -2.94
CA VAL A 13 -4.44 2.30 -1.69
C VAL A 13 -5.01 1.20 -0.81
N GLY A 14 -4.46 1.08 0.38
CA GLY A 14 -4.98 0.16 1.37
C GLY A 14 -5.45 0.93 2.59
N SER A 15 -6.38 0.37 3.32
CA SER A 15 -6.86 1.00 4.53
C SER A 15 -7.04 -0.03 5.63
N SER A 16 -7.08 0.46 6.85
CA SER A 16 -7.27 -0.39 8.02
C SER A 16 -7.86 0.44 9.13
N THR A 17 -8.62 -0.21 10.00
CA THR A 17 -9.15 0.43 11.19
C THR A 17 -8.22 0.27 12.38
N THR A 18 -7.10 -0.42 12.22
CA THR A 18 -6.23 -0.73 13.35
C THR A 18 -4.86 -0.08 13.25
N THR A 19 -4.09 -0.32 12.19
CA THR A 19 -2.74 0.22 12.07
C THR A 19 -2.38 0.52 10.62
N ILE A 20 -1.32 1.31 10.46
CA ILE A 20 -0.77 1.58 9.13
C ILE A 20 -0.16 0.32 8.54
N GLU A 21 0.50 -0.48 9.36
CA GLU A 21 1.07 -1.73 8.89
C GLU A 21 -0.02 -2.66 8.35
N ASP A 22 -1.13 -2.72 9.04
CA ASP A 22 -2.26 -3.53 8.60
C ASP A 22 -2.84 -3.00 7.28
N ALA A 23 -2.86 -1.68 7.12
CA ALA A 23 -3.31 -1.08 5.87
C ALA A 23 -2.39 -1.49 4.71
N ILE A 24 -1.09 -1.51 4.94
CA ILE A 24 -0.12 -1.94 3.94
C ILE A 24 -0.35 -3.41 3.59
N ASN A 25 -0.52 -4.26 4.58
CA ASN A 25 -0.76 -5.67 4.36
C ASN A 25 -2.05 -5.91 3.58
N ASN A 26 -3.09 -5.13 3.88
CA ASN A 26 -4.35 -5.24 3.15
C ASN A 26 -4.16 -4.85 1.68
N ALA A 27 -3.39 -3.79 1.43
CA ALA A 27 -3.10 -3.38 0.07
C ALA A 27 -2.32 -4.44 -0.69
N LEU A 28 -1.32 -5.04 -0.03
CA LEU A 28 -0.51 -6.08 -0.66
C LEU A 28 -1.34 -7.32 -0.94
N ALA A 29 -2.23 -7.68 -0.05
CA ALA A 29 -3.10 -8.83 -0.26
C ALA A 29 -4.00 -8.62 -1.47
N GLU A 30 -4.53 -7.42 -1.62
CA GLU A 30 -5.37 -7.11 -2.76
C GLU A 30 -4.57 -7.09 -4.06
N ALA A 31 -3.38 -6.50 -4.01
CA ALA A 31 -2.51 -6.41 -5.18
C ALA A 31 -2.04 -7.77 -5.66
N SER A 32 -1.83 -8.70 -4.74
CA SER A 32 -1.33 -10.03 -5.11
C SER A 32 -2.31 -10.81 -5.96
N LYS A 33 -3.56 -10.38 -6.02
CA LYS A 33 -4.54 -11.03 -6.86
C LYS A 33 -4.29 -10.81 -8.35
N SER A 34 -3.58 -9.72 -8.69
CA SER A 34 -3.33 -9.41 -10.08
C SER A 34 -1.86 -9.21 -10.40
N LEU A 35 -0.99 -9.19 -9.41
CA LEU A 35 0.44 -9.01 -9.61
C LEU A 35 1.18 -10.26 -9.18
N ASP A 36 2.05 -10.77 -10.06
CA ASP A 36 2.73 -12.01 -9.80
C ASP A 36 3.85 -11.89 -8.78
N LEU A 37 4.78 -10.98 -9.03
CA LEU A 37 5.93 -10.84 -8.14
C LEU A 37 5.98 -9.45 -7.58
N MET A 38 5.89 -9.36 -6.26
CA MET A 38 6.06 -8.11 -5.57
C MET A 38 7.29 -8.24 -4.69
N GLU A 39 8.33 -7.48 -5.00
CA GLU A 39 9.59 -7.59 -4.28
C GLU A 39 9.73 -6.51 -3.22
N TRP A 40 9.20 -5.33 -3.49
CA TRP A 40 9.34 -4.25 -2.55
C TRP A 40 8.22 -3.23 -2.78
N PHE A 41 8.06 -2.35 -1.82
CA PHE A 41 7.05 -1.31 -1.89
C PHE A 41 7.60 -0.03 -1.29
N GLU A 42 6.92 1.05 -1.58
CA GLU A 42 7.28 2.35 -1.04
C GLU A 42 5.99 3.05 -0.63
N VAL A 43 5.97 3.60 0.57
CA VAL A 43 4.80 4.34 1.03
C VAL A 43 4.94 5.78 0.55
N THR A 44 4.10 6.17 -0.39
CA THR A 44 4.17 7.50 -0.95
C THR A 44 3.33 8.49 -0.18
N GLU A 45 2.31 8.01 0.50
CA GLU A 45 1.40 8.90 1.20
C GLU A 45 0.76 8.15 2.36
N THR A 46 0.73 8.78 3.52
CA THR A 46 0.06 8.24 4.68
C THR A 46 -1.02 9.21 5.10
N ARG A 47 -2.24 8.74 5.23
CA ARG A 47 -3.33 9.61 5.66
C ARG A 47 -4.37 8.79 6.39
N GLY A 48 -5.33 9.45 6.98
CA GLY A 48 -6.35 8.77 7.73
C GLY A 48 -7.66 9.55 7.70
N HIS A 49 -8.69 8.89 8.11
CA HIS A 49 -10.02 9.47 8.21
C HIS A 49 -10.33 9.72 9.69
N ILE A 50 -10.87 10.89 9.99
CA ILE A 50 -11.16 11.28 11.36
C ILE A 50 -12.66 11.28 11.58
N GLU A 51 -13.08 10.60 12.65
CA GLU A 51 -14.46 10.61 13.07
C GLU A 51 -14.50 10.87 14.57
N ASN A 52 -15.32 11.81 14.97
CA ASN A 52 -15.49 12.18 16.38
C ASN A 52 -14.15 12.52 17.05
N GLY A 53 -13.29 13.21 16.30
CA GLY A 53 -12.00 13.64 16.82
C GLY A 53 -10.96 12.54 16.95
N LYS A 54 -11.22 11.38 16.40
CA LYS A 54 -10.29 10.25 16.45
C LYS A 54 -10.08 9.65 15.08
N VAL A 55 -8.95 8.99 14.92
CA VAL A 55 -8.65 8.33 13.66
C VAL A 55 -9.52 7.09 13.53
N ALA A 56 -10.33 7.06 12.48
CA ALA A 56 -11.20 5.91 12.20
C ALA A 56 -10.52 4.91 11.27
N HIS A 57 -9.75 5.42 10.31
CA HIS A 57 -9.05 4.56 9.35
C HIS A 57 -7.64 5.07 9.12
N PHE A 58 -6.74 4.13 8.85
CA PHE A 58 -5.38 4.41 8.42
C PHE A 58 -5.25 4.00 6.97
N GLY A 59 -4.57 4.79 6.18
CA GLY A 59 -4.43 4.42 4.79
C GLY A 59 -3.22 4.94 4.10
#